data_d7bd16c849262b9db348ce1bb9125e94
#
_entry.id   d7bd16c849262b9db348ce1bb9125e94
#
_cell.length_a   1.000
_cell.length_b   1.000
_cell.length_c   1.000
_cell.angle_alpha   90.00
_cell.angle_beta   90.00
_cell.angle_gamma   90.00
#
_symmetry.space_group_name_H-M   'P 1'
#
loop_
_entity.id
_entity.type
_entity.pdbx_description
1 polymer ?
#
loop_
_entity_poly.entity_id
_entity_poly.type
_entity_poly.pdbx_seq_one_letter_code
_entity_poly.pdbx_strand_id
1 'polypeptide(L)'
;MNNIMDNIVVFIIIQTLIIATPMMITAVGACVCELTGVTNIGLEGIMLSGAFAAAVTNISLASVVGPYIGLLVGMFVGGIISLIHAYVSIHLKGNQIVSGVAINLFAAGTTAFLIKTIYKTAGNTPQAAHLGNQYVVTILIYVVAILAYFFLYKTVIGLRIRAVGEHPLAADTVGINVYKVRYLGVLISGIFGGLGGAYLTTVMLPGFNNNMTAGRGFMALAAMIFGKWNPKGAIFASLLFAFGQVVADQMKASGVGVPQQFLTMIPYILTLLALVGFVGKAKAPKA
;
A
#
# COMPACT_ATOMS: atom_id res chain seq x y z
N MET A 1 -19.33 11.99 22.59
CA MET A 1 -18.34 11.14 21.90
C MET A 1 -17.87 9.93 22.73
N ASN A 2 -18.04 9.94 24.05
CA ASN A 2 -17.55 8.86 24.93
C ASN A 2 -18.30 7.52 24.81
N ASN A 3 -19.61 7.54 24.52
CA ASN A 3 -20.42 6.30 24.48
C ASN A 3 -20.16 5.36 23.27
N ILE A 4 -19.48 5.81 22.22
CA ILE A 4 -19.21 4.98 21.02
C ILE A 4 -17.93 4.17 21.21
N MET A 5 -16.96 4.69 21.96
CA MET A 5 -15.70 3.99 22.22
C MET A 5 -15.82 2.92 23.34
N ASP A 6 -16.87 3.00 24.17
CA ASP A 6 -17.13 2.01 25.23
C ASP A 6 -17.64 0.67 24.68
N ASN A 7 -18.07 0.64 23.41
CA ASN A 7 -18.45 -0.60 22.75
C ASN A 7 -17.24 -1.19 22.01
N ILE A 8 -16.66 -2.26 22.54
CA ILE A 8 -15.49 -2.94 22.00
C ILE A 8 -15.65 -3.35 20.52
N VAL A 9 -16.87 -3.65 20.11
CA VAL A 9 -17.16 -4.04 18.71
C VAL A 9 -16.98 -2.84 17.78
N VAL A 10 -17.50 -1.67 18.17
CA VAL A 10 -17.34 -0.44 17.38
C VAL A 10 -15.87 -0.03 17.29
N PHE A 11 -15.15 -0.14 18.41
CA PHE A 11 -13.71 0.11 18.46
C PHE A 11 -12.95 -0.81 17.48
N ILE A 12 -13.19 -2.13 17.51
CA ILE A 12 -12.57 -3.08 16.60
C ILE A 12 -12.86 -2.75 15.14
N ILE A 13 -14.11 -2.39 14.80
CA ILE A 13 -14.48 -2.02 13.43
C ILE A 13 -13.72 -0.78 12.97
N ILE A 14 -13.70 0.29 13.77
CA ILE A 14 -13.02 1.54 13.42
C ILE A 14 -11.50 1.30 13.27
N GLN A 15 -10.89 0.59 14.20
CA GLN A 15 -9.46 0.27 14.14
C GLN A 15 -9.12 -0.60 12.91
N THR A 16 -9.99 -1.54 12.57
CA THR A 16 -9.83 -2.37 11.36
C THR A 16 -9.81 -1.49 10.11
N LEU A 17 -10.70 -0.51 9.98
CA LEU A 17 -10.72 0.42 8.85
C LEU A 17 -9.43 1.25 8.78
N ILE A 18 -8.96 1.79 9.90
CA ILE A 18 -7.74 2.61 9.96
C ILE A 18 -6.51 1.77 9.60
N ILE A 19 -6.34 0.61 10.22
CA ILE A 19 -5.17 -0.28 10.00
C ILE A 19 -5.17 -0.89 8.59
N ALA A 20 -6.34 -1.16 8.01
CA ALA A 20 -6.45 -1.65 6.64
C ALA A 20 -6.04 -0.61 5.59
N THR A 21 -6.25 0.68 5.86
CA THR A 21 -6.15 1.76 4.85
C THR A 21 -4.81 1.77 4.08
N PRO A 22 -3.63 1.76 4.71
CA PRO A 22 -2.36 1.83 3.97
C PRO A 22 -2.13 0.59 3.10
N MET A 23 -2.47 -0.58 3.60
CA MET A 23 -2.34 -1.84 2.85
C MET A 23 -3.38 -1.92 1.73
N MET A 24 -4.62 -1.52 2.01
CA MET A 24 -5.73 -1.54 1.06
C MET A 24 -5.48 -0.66 -0.16
N ILE A 25 -5.08 0.60 0.04
CA ILE A 25 -4.83 1.50 -1.10
C ILE A 25 -3.64 1.02 -1.94
N THR A 26 -2.60 0.49 -1.28
CA THR A 26 -1.44 -0.11 -1.96
C THR A 26 -1.85 -1.36 -2.75
N ALA A 27 -2.70 -2.22 -2.19
CA ALA A 27 -3.22 -3.42 -2.87
C ALA A 27 -4.07 -3.07 -4.10
N VAL A 28 -4.90 -2.01 -4.01
CA VAL A 28 -5.67 -1.50 -5.15
C VAL A 28 -4.72 -0.97 -6.23
N GLY A 29 -3.65 -0.25 -5.87
CA GLY A 29 -2.60 0.16 -6.79
C GLY A 29 -1.90 -1.01 -7.47
N ALA A 30 -1.58 -2.05 -6.70
CA ALA A 30 -1.02 -3.29 -7.21
C ALA A 30 -1.95 -3.97 -8.25
N CYS A 31 -3.28 -3.99 -8.00
CA CYS A 31 -4.25 -4.49 -8.98
C CYS A 31 -4.15 -3.75 -10.32
N VAL A 32 -4.05 -2.41 -10.29
CA VAL A 32 -3.95 -1.60 -11.51
C VAL A 32 -2.67 -1.94 -12.28
N CYS A 33 -1.56 -2.09 -11.57
CA CYS A 33 -0.26 -2.43 -12.17
C CYS A 33 -0.30 -3.82 -12.82
N GLU A 34 -0.64 -4.85 -12.04
CA GLU A 34 -0.59 -6.23 -12.54
C GLU A 34 -1.60 -6.51 -13.65
N LEU A 35 -2.74 -5.80 -13.66
CA LEU A 35 -3.68 -5.85 -14.78
C LEU A 35 -3.11 -5.27 -16.08
N THR A 36 -1.95 -4.64 -16.08
CA THR A 36 -1.21 -4.27 -17.32
C THR A 36 -0.16 -5.31 -17.73
N GLY A 37 0.01 -6.39 -16.97
CA GLY A 37 1.04 -7.40 -17.17
C GLY A 37 2.41 -7.01 -16.59
N VAL A 38 2.48 -6.07 -15.66
CA VAL A 38 3.71 -5.70 -14.94
C VAL A 38 3.54 -5.96 -13.46
N THR A 39 4.41 -6.78 -12.88
CA THR A 39 4.42 -7.10 -11.44
C THR A 39 5.29 -6.10 -10.69
N ASN A 40 4.75 -5.43 -9.67
CA ASN A 40 5.48 -4.47 -8.86
C ASN A 40 5.74 -5.00 -7.44
N ILE A 41 6.79 -5.81 -7.27
CA ILE A 41 7.23 -6.30 -5.93
C ILE A 41 7.92 -5.20 -5.11
N GLY A 42 8.28 -4.07 -5.72
CA GLY A 42 8.90 -2.92 -5.05
C GLY A 42 7.97 -2.10 -4.16
N LEU A 43 6.71 -2.51 -3.99
CA LEU A 43 5.72 -1.76 -3.22
C LEU A 43 6.10 -1.54 -1.76
N GLU A 44 6.82 -2.46 -1.13
CA GLU A 44 7.32 -2.29 0.24
C GLU A 44 8.28 -1.09 0.32
N GLY A 45 9.25 -1.01 -0.58
CA GLY A 45 10.20 0.11 -0.65
C GLY A 45 9.54 1.42 -1.09
N ILE A 46 8.57 1.36 -1.98
CA ILE A 46 7.79 2.53 -2.42
C ILE A 46 6.99 3.09 -1.24
N MET A 47 6.31 2.24 -0.47
CA MET A 47 5.62 2.64 0.76
C MET A 47 6.59 3.26 1.76
N LEU A 48 7.73 2.60 2.00
CA LEU A 48 8.74 3.07 2.95
C LEU A 48 9.31 4.45 2.57
N SER A 49 9.62 4.65 1.29
CA SER A 49 10.11 5.93 0.79
C SER A 49 9.04 7.03 0.85
N GLY A 50 7.79 6.69 0.51
CA GLY A 50 6.65 7.60 0.63
C GLY A 50 6.40 8.02 2.08
N ALA A 51 6.49 7.07 3.02
CA ALA A 51 6.39 7.32 4.45
C ALA A 51 7.49 8.27 4.93
N PHE A 52 8.75 8.02 4.54
CA PHE A 52 9.88 8.87 4.90
C PHE A 52 9.72 10.29 4.35
N ALA A 53 9.40 10.43 3.06
CA ALA A 53 9.21 11.73 2.43
C ALA A 53 8.07 12.52 3.08
N ALA A 54 6.96 11.86 3.40
CA ALA A 54 5.84 12.48 4.10
C ALA A 54 6.22 12.97 5.50
N ALA A 55 6.96 12.16 6.27
CA ALA A 55 7.42 12.54 7.60
C ALA A 55 8.37 13.73 7.56
N VAL A 56 9.38 13.71 6.66
CA VAL A 56 10.33 14.81 6.50
C VAL A 56 9.62 16.10 6.13
N THR A 57 8.69 16.05 5.18
CA THR A 57 7.90 17.21 4.77
C THR A 57 7.06 17.77 5.93
N ASN A 58 6.38 16.89 6.66
CA ASN A 58 5.54 17.29 7.79
C ASN A 58 6.37 17.96 8.91
N ILE A 59 7.54 17.39 9.25
CA ILE A 59 8.46 17.95 10.24
C ILE A 59 8.99 19.31 9.77
N SER A 60 9.41 19.42 8.51
CA SER A 60 10.00 20.65 7.97
C SER A 60 9.02 21.82 7.91
N LEU A 61 7.74 21.54 7.64
CA LEU A 61 6.71 22.57 7.58
C LEU A 61 6.19 22.98 8.97
N ALA A 62 6.28 22.09 9.97
CA ALA A 62 5.87 22.32 11.36
C ALA A 62 4.51 23.05 11.51
N SER A 63 3.55 22.76 10.62
CA SER A 63 2.28 23.47 10.50
C SER A 63 1.09 22.51 10.44
N VAL A 64 -0.12 23.02 10.66
CA VAL A 64 -1.36 22.25 10.54
C VAL A 64 -1.56 21.65 9.13
N VAL A 65 -0.97 22.30 8.11
CA VAL A 65 -1.04 21.87 6.71
C VAL A 65 0.05 20.82 6.39
N GLY A 66 1.08 20.71 7.23
CA GLY A 66 2.21 19.79 7.05
C GLY A 66 1.83 18.35 6.72
N PRO A 67 0.90 17.71 7.49
CA PRO A 67 0.49 16.33 7.21
C PRO A 67 -0.18 16.15 5.84
N TYR A 68 -0.99 17.13 5.39
CA TYR A 68 -1.66 17.06 4.08
C TYR A 68 -0.68 17.18 2.93
N ILE A 69 0.29 18.12 3.04
CA ILE A 69 1.36 18.25 2.05
C ILE A 69 2.24 17.01 2.10
N GLY A 70 2.51 16.45 3.29
CA GLY A 70 3.22 15.19 3.45
C GLY A 70 2.58 14.04 2.67
N LEU A 71 1.24 13.90 2.71
CA LEU A 71 0.52 12.91 1.91
C LEU A 71 0.79 13.09 0.40
N LEU A 72 0.71 14.31 -0.11
CA LEU A 72 0.96 14.61 -1.53
C LEU A 72 2.41 14.33 -1.93
N VAL A 73 3.37 14.71 -1.09
CA VAL A 73 4.80 14.45 -1.34
C VAL A 73 5.10 12.96 -1.31
N GLY A 74 4.50 12.21 -0.38
CA GLY A 74 4.62 10.75 -0.35
C GLY A 74 4.08 10.08 -1.62
N MET A 75 2.93 10.53 -2.13
CA MET A 75 2.38 10.09 -3.43
C MET A 75 3.35 10.39 -4.58
N PHE A 76 3.91 11.59 -4.61
CA PHE A 76 4.84 12.03 -5.65
C PHE A 76 6.13 11.21 -5.65
N VAL A 77 6.73 11.01 -4.47
CA VAL A 77 7.95 10.20 -4.32
C VAL A 77 7.70 8.75 -4.69
N GLY A 78 6.57 8.17 -4.25
CA GLY A 78 6.17 6.83 -4.65
C GLY A 78 6.00 6.69 -6.17
N GLY A 79 5.41 7.70 -6.81
CA GLY A 79 5.30 7.78 -8.27
C GLY A 79 6.66 7.81 -8.97
N ILE A 80 7.61 8.63 -8.50
CA ILE A 80 8.96 8.70 -9.09
C ILE A 80 9.68 7.35 -8.98
N ILE A 81 9.66 6.72 -7.81
CA ILE A 81 10.33 5.44 -7.61
C ILE A 81 9.71 4.35 -8.50
N SER A 82 8.39 4.37 -8.65
CA SER A 82 7.71 3.43 -9.53
C SER A 82 8.05 3.65 -11.02
N LEU A 83 8.34 4.88 -11.44
CA LEU A 83 8.81 5.16 -12.80
C LEU A 83 10.20 4.54 -13.07
N ILE A 84 11.07 4.49 -12.05
CA ILE A 84 12.36 3.77 -12.16
C ILE A 84 12.09 2.29 -12.39
N HIS A 85 11.17 1.69 -11.62
CA HIS A 85 10.75 0.30 -11.83
C HIS A 85 10.14 0.09 -13.23
N ALA A 86 9.29 1.00 -13.69
CA ALA A 86 8.71 0.95 -15.02
C ALA A 86 9.77 0.97 -16.13
N TYR A 87 10.76 1.86 -16.00
CA TYR A 87 11.84 1.96 -16.97
C TYR A 87 12.65 0.67 -17.06
N VAL A 88 13.05 0.10 -15.92
CA VAL A 88 13.79 -1.17 -15.87
C VAL A 88 12.95 -2.33 -16.41
N SER A 89 11.70 -2.44 -16.00
CA SER A 89 10.84 -3.59 -16.34
C SER A 89 10.29 -3.53 -17.75
N ILE A 90 9.95 -2.33 -18.26
CA ILE A 90 9.25 -2.16 -19.54
C ILE A 90 10.24 -1.82 -20.65
N HIS A 91 11.15 -0.86 -20.42
CA HIS A 91 12.08 -0.36 -21.46
C HIS A 91 13.31 -1.24 -21.59
N LEU A 92 13.98 -1.53 -20.46
CA LEU A 92 15.16 -2.39 -20.44
C LEU A 92 14.80 -3.89 -20.49
N LYS A 93 13.50 -4.24 -20.41
CA LYS A 93 13.01 -5.64 -20.35
C LYS A 93 13.70 -6.46 -19.26
N GLY A 94 14.08 -5.78 -18.17
CA GLY A 94 14.73 -6.41 -17.02
C GLY A 94 13.76 -7.27 -16.21
N ASN A 95 14.31 -8.15 -15.38
CA ASN A 95 13.49 -8.98 -14.50
C ASN A 95 12.75 -8.10 -13.47
N GLN A 96 11.43 -8.14 -13.51
CA GLN A 96 10.54 -7.32 -12.68
C GLN A 96 10.72 -7.62 -11.19
N ILE A 97 10.95 -8.90 -10.83
CA ILE A 97 11.15 -9.33 -9.45
C ILE A 97 12.46 -8.74 -8.92
N VAL A 98 13.54 -8.87 -9.68
CA VAL A 98 14.86 -8.34 -9.29
C VAL A 98 14.81 -6.82 -9.14
N SER A 99 14.16 -6.11 -10.06
CA SER A 99 13.98 -4.67 -9.98
C SER A 99 13.20 -4.26 -8.73
N GLY A 100 12.11 -4.97 -8.41
CA GLY A 100 11.31 -4.69 -7.21
C GLY A 100 12.08 -4.94 -5.91
N VAL A 101 12.82 -6.06 -5.82
CA VAL A 101 13.66 -6.35 -4.65
C VAL A 101 14.77 -5.31 -4.49
N ALA A 102 15.39 -4.87 -5.57
CA ALA A 102 16.41 -3.83 -5.53
C ALA A 102 15.86 -2.52 -4.99
N ILE A 103 14.64 -2.12 -5.39
CA ILE A 103 13.95 -0.94 -4.86
C ILE A 103 13.70 -1.08 -3.36
N ASN A 104 13.27 -2.25 -2.89
CA ASN A 104 13.02 -2.48 -1.46
C ASN A 104 14.29 -2.33 -0.64
N LEU A 105 15.40 -2.93 -1.08
CA LEU A 105 16.70 -2.81 -0.42
C LEU A 105 17.23 -1.38 -0.46
N PHE A 106 17.13 -0.72 -1.61
CA PHE A 106 17.54 0.67 -1.78
C PHE A 106 16.75 1.61 -0.85
N ALA A 107 15.42 1.45 -0.79
CA ALA A 107 14.57 2.25 0.08
C ALA A 107 14.92 2.04 1.56
N ALA A 108 15.12 0.80 2.01
CA ALA A 108 15.51 0.50 3.38
C ALA A 108 16.87 1.12 3.74
N GLY A 109 17.88 0.97 2.88
CA GLY A 109 19.20 1.54 3.10
C GLY A 109 19.20 3.07 3.06
N THR A 110 18.54 3.67 2.07
CA THR A 110 18.49 5.13 1.89
C THR A 110 17.73 5.82 3.02
N THR A 111 16.58 5.30 3.44
CA THR A 111 15.81 5.90 4.53
C THR A 111 16.57 5.83 5.86
N ALA A 112 17.21 4.70 6.17
CA ALA A 112 18.04 4.55 7.36
C ALA A 112 19.27 5.52 7.35
N PHE A 113 19.94 5.65 6.20
CA PHE A 113 21.04 6.60 6.02
C PHE A 113 20.59 8.04 6.20
N LEU A 114 19.47 8.43 5.57
CA LEU A 114 18.97 9.80 5.63
C LEU A 114 18.49 10.19 7.04
N ILE A 115 17.86 9.28 7.79
CA ILE A 115 17.51 9.54 9.21
C ILE A 115 18.77 9.92 9.99
N LYS A 116 19.81 9.09 9.88
CA LYS A 116 21.07 9.33 10.59
C LYS A 116 21.75 10.64 10.18
N THR A 117 21.69 10.96 8.88
CA THR A 117 22.34 12.16 8.35
C THR A 117 21.59 13.44 8.70
N ILE A 118 20.27 13.46 8.53
CA ILE A 118 19.43 14.65 8.72
C ILE A 118 19.15 14.89 10.21
N TYR A 119 18.73 13.85 10.93
CA TYR A 119 18.24 13.98 12.31
C TYR A 119 19.25 13.53 13.36
N LYS A 120 20.39 12.94 12.96
CA LYS A 120 21.46 12.43 13.84
C LYS A 120 20.93 11.42 14.89
N THR A 121 19.85 10.72 14.58
CA THR A 121 19.20 9.71 15.42
C THR A 121 19.39 8.31 14.84
N ALA A 122 19.30 7.28 15.69
CA ALA A 122 19.50 5.91 15.27
C ALA A 122 18.16 5.19 15.10
N GLY A 123 17.33 5.59 14.12
CA GLY A 123 16.17 4.78 13.75
C GLY A 123 14.81 5.47 13.68
N ASN A 124 14.64 6.67 14.23
CA ASN A 124 13.40 7.42 14.19
C ASN A 124 13.61 8.91 13.93
N THR A 125 12.63 9.54 13.30
CA THR A 125 12.58 11.00 13.16
C THR A 125 12.00 11.64 14.43
N PRO A 126 12.18 12.96 14.62
CA PRO A 126 11.39 13.70 15.60
C PRO A 126 9.88 13.51 15.37
N GLN A 127 9.09 13.76 16.41
CA GLN A 127 7.64 13.71 16.29
C GLN A 127 7.14 14.82 15.36
N ALA A 128 6.25 14.44 14.46
CA ALA A 128 5.59 15.34 13.51
C ALA A 128 4.16 15.65 13.96
N ALA A 129 3.57 16.70 13.40
CA ALA A 129 2.16 17.02 13.65
C ALA A 129 1.26 15.88 13.20
N HIS A 130 0.30 15.51 14.03
CA HIS A 130 -0.75 14.56 13.68
C HIS A 130 -1.82 15.23 12.82
N LEU A 131 -2.39 14.47 11.91
CA LEU A 131 -3.58 14.88 11.19
C LEU A 131 -4.76 14.97 12.16
N GLY A 132 -5.27 16.18 12.40
CA GLY A 132 -6.34 16.42 13.37
C GLY A 132 -7.65 15.71 13.03
N ASN A 133 -7.86 15.30 11.78
CA ASN A 133 -9.07 14.64 11.31
C ASN A 133 -8.76 13.35 10.53
N GLN A 134 -8.16 12.38 11.23
CA GLN A 134 -7.76 11.08 10.67
C GLN A 134 -8.91 10.33 9.97
N TYR A 135 -10.15 10.47 10.48
CA TYR A 135 -11.31 9.77 9.91
C TYR A 135 -11.66 10.28 8.51
N VAL A 136 -11.57 11.60 8.29
CA VAL A 136 -11.86 12.20 6.98
C VAL A 136 -10.89 11.70 5.93
N VAL A 137 -9.58 11.66 6.24
CA VAL A 137 -8.57 11.15 5.31
C VAL A 137 -8.75 9.66 5.06
N THR A 138 -9.05 8.89 6.10
CA THR A 138 -9.38 7.47 5.95
C THR A 138 -10.55 7.27 4.98
N ILE A 139 -11.67 7.96 5.20
CA ILE A 139 -12.85 7.88 4.33
C ILE A 139 -12.51 8.29 2.89
N LEU A 140 -11.76 9.38 2.71
CA LEU A 140 -11.33 9.84 1.39
C LEU A 140 -10.54 8.77 0.64
N ILE A 141 -9.62 8.07 1.32
CA ILE A 141 -8.82 7.00 0.71
C ILE A 141 -9.72 5.80 0.34
N TYR A 142 -10.72 5.45 1.15
CA TYR A 142 -11.70 4.43 0.78
C TYR A 142 -12.52 4.83 -0.45
N VAL A 143 -12.92 6.09 -0.54
CA VAL A 143 -13.60 6.61 -1.75
C VAL A 143 -12.69 6.49 -2.97
N VAL A 144 -11.41 6.86 -2.86
CA VAL A 144 -10.42 6.71 -3.95
C VAL A 144 -10.27 5.25 -4.36
N ALA A 145 -10.21 4.32 -3.39
CA ALA A 145 -10.12 2.88 -3.67
C ALA A 145 -11.36 2.34 -4.42
N ILE A 146 -12.55 2.81 -4.04
CA ILE A 146 -13.80 2.46 -4.73
C ILE A 146 -13.83 3.07 -6.14
N LEU A 147 -13.42 4.33 -6.29
CA LEU A 147 -13.31 4.99 -7.59
C LEU A 147 -12.31 4.28 -8.51
N ALA A 148 -11.22 3.73 -7.99
CA ALA A 148 -10.29 2.92 -8.77
C ALA A 148 -10.96 1.66 -9.36
N TYR A 149 -11.91 1.05 -8.67
CA TYR A 149 -12.73 -0.02 -9.24
C TYR A 149 -13.56 0.48 -10.43
N PHE A 150 -14.26 1.61 -10.30
CA PHE A 150 -15.05 2.18 -11.40
C PHE A 150 -14.14 2.59 -12.56
N PHE A 151 -12.98 3.16 -12.27
CA PHE A 151 -11.97 3.50 -13.27
C PHE A 151 -11.57 2.27 -14.10
N LEU A 152 -11.23 1.15 -13.44
CA LEU A 152 -10.81 -0.08 -14.13
C LEU A 152 -11.93 -0.78 -14.91
N TYR A 153 -13.17 -0.76 -14.42
CA TYR A 153 -14.24 -1.58 -15.01
C TYR A 153 -15.29 -0.80 -15.80
N LYS A 154 -15.34 0.53 -15.64
CA LYS A 154 -16.37 1.37 -16.28
C LYS A 154 -15.81 2.44 -17.22
N THR A 155 -14.46 2.52 -17.38
CA THR A 155 -13.85 3.48 -18.29
C THR A 155 -13.12 2.81 -19.46
N VAL A 156 -12.93 3.57 -20.54
CA VAL A 156 -12.17 3.12 -21.72
C VAL A 156 -10.70 2.86 -21.36
N ILE A 157 -10.11 3.67 -20.46
CA ILE A 157 -8.72 3.50 -20.01
C ILE A 157 -8.60 2.18 -19.25
N GLY A 158 -9.53 1.89 -18.34
CA GLY A 158 -9.55 0.63 -17.61
C GLY A 158 -9.74 -0.60 -18.53
N LEU A 159 -10.54 -0.47 -19.59
CA LEU A 159 -10.66 -1.51 -20.60
C LEU A 159 -9.31 -1.76 -21.30
N ARG A 160 -8.59 -0.69 -21.69
CA ARG A 160 -7.27 -0.79 -22.32
C ARG A 160 -6.25 -1.45 -21.37
N ILE A 161 -6.26 -1.09 -20.09
CA ILE A 161 -5.41 -1.70 -19.05
C ILE A 161 -5.60 -3.22 -19.03
N ARG A 162 -6.83 -3.68 -18.93
CA ARG A 162 -7.16 -5.11 -18.88
C ARG A 162 -6.84 -5.84 -20.21
N ALA A 163 -7.13 -5.21 -21.34
CA ALA A 163 -6.82 -5.78 -22.66
C ALA A 163 -5.32 -5.98 -22.86
N VAL A 164 -4.47 -5.01 -22.42
CA VAL A 164 -3.01 -5.12 -22.48
C VAL A 164 -2.48 -6.24 -21.58
N GLY A 165 -3.08 -6.45 -20.41
CA GLY A 165 -2.66 -7.54 -19.51
C GLY A 165 -3.10 -8.92 -19.97
N GLU A 166 -4.21 -9.04 -20.72
CA GLU A 166 -4.65 -10.32 -21.23
C GLU A 166 -3.94 -10.72 -22.52
N HIS A 167 -3.81 -9.79 -23.48
CA HIS A 167 -3.24 -10.04 -24.79
C HIS A 167 -2.52 -8.80 -25.35
N PRO A 168 -1.28 -8.51 -24.92
CA PRO A 168 -0.57 -7.29 -25.31
C PRO A 168 -0.38 -7.18 -26.85
N LEU A 169 -0.09 -8.27 -27.54
CA LEU A 169 0.06 -8.26 -29.01
C LEU A 169 -1.25 -7.92 -29.72
N ALA A 170 -2.39 -8.48 -29.27
CA ALA A 170 -3.70 -8.14 -29.84
C ALA A 170 -4.09 -6.69 -29.54
N ALA A 171 -3.73 -6.17 -28.37
CA ALA A 171 -3.98 -4.77 -28.04
C ALA A 171 -3.17 -3.81 -28.97
N ASP A 172 -1.94 -4.18 -29.29
CA ASP A 172 -1.08 -3.40 -30.17
C ASP A 172 -1.63 -3.36 -31.62
N THR A 173 -2.13 -4.48 -32.13
CA THR A 173 -2.69 -4.54 -33.50
C THR A 173 -3.92 -3.64 -33.71
N VAL A 174 -4.67 -3.34 -32.63
CA VAL A 174 -5.81 -2.39 -32.68
C VAL A 174 -5.40 -0.95 -32.30
N GLY A 175 -4.10 -0.64 -32.28
CA GLY A 175 -3.56 0.72 -32.08
C GLY A 175 -3.46 1.15 -30.61
N ILE A 176 -3.57 0.25 -29.65
CA ILE A 176 -3.34 0.56 -28.23
C ILE A 176 -1.83 0.53 -27.94
N ASN A 177 -1.26 1.66 -27.53
CA ASN A 177 0.14 1.74 -27.16
C ASN A 177 0.39 1.01 -25.81
N VAL A 178 0.87 -0.24 -25.91
CA VAL A 178 1.12 -1.14 -24.77
C VAL A 178 2.09 -0.52 -23.75
N TYR A 179 3.17 0.13 -24.22
CA TYR A 179 4.16 0.78 -23.37
C TYR A 179 3.52 1.86 -22.47
N LYS A 180 2.75 2.79 -23.08
CA LYS A 180 2.09 3.86 -22.32
C LYS A 180 1.11 3.32 -21.28
N VAL A 181 0.38 2.27 -21.60
CA VAL A 181 -0.57 1.65 -20.67
C VAL A 181 0.15 0.98 -19.50
N ARG A 182 1.24 0.25 -19.76
CA ARG A 182 2.08 -0.35 -18.73
C ARG A 182 2.70 0.71 -17.81
N TYR A 183 3.28 1.77 -18.36
CA TYR A 183 3.81 2.90 -17.56
C TYR A 183 2.74 3.53 -16.69
N LEU A 184 1.53 3.76 -17.21
CA LEU A 184 0.40 4.29 -16.44
C LEU A 184 0.04 3.39 -15.26
N GLY A 185 -0.04 2.07 -15.49
CA GLY A 185 -0.35 1.11 -14.42
C GLY A 185 0.70 1.10 -13.30
N VAL A 186 1.98 1.09 -13.67
CA VAL A 186 3.08 1.13 -12.70
C VAL A 186 3.10 2.46 -11.93
N LEU A 187 2.88 3.60 -12.62
CA LEU A 187 2.82 4.93 -11.99
C LEU A 187 1.68 5.01 -10.96
N ILE A 188 0.48 4.57 -11.32
CA ILE A 188 -0.67 4.55 -10.39
C ILE A 188 -0.35 3.69 -9.16
N SER A 189 0.27 2.53 -9.36
CA SER A 189 0.66 1.64 -8.25
C SER A 189 1.67 2.32 -7.32
N GLY A 190 2.62 3.08 -7.88
CA GLY A 190 3.58 3.84 -7.09
C GLY A 190 2.97 5.00 -6.31
N ILE A 191 2.05 5.75 -6.93
CA ILE A 191 1.30 6.83 -6.27
C ILE A 191 0.47 6.26 -5.10
N PHE A 192 -0.22 5.15 -5.29
CA PHE A 192 -1.03 4.53 -4.25
C PHE A 192 -0.17 3.87 -3.17
N GLY A 193 0.96 3.27 -3.54
CA GLY A 193 1.95 2.76 -2.58
C GLY A 193 2.55 3.89 -1.72
N GLY A 194 2.94 5.01 -2.36
CA GLY A 194 3.43 6.21 -1.67
C GLY A 194 2.38 6.83 -0.74
N LEU A 195 1.11 6.86 -1.16
CA LEU A 195 -0.02 7.30 -0.32
C LEU A 195 -0.20 6.39 0.90
N GLY A 196 -0.16 5.06 0.70
CA GLY A 196 -0.22 4.09 1.79
C GLY A 196 0.91 4.27 2.79
N GLY A 197 2.13 4.51 2.31
CA GLY A 197 3.29 4.84 3.15
C GLY A 197 3.13 6.15 3.90
N ALA A 198 2.73 7.23 3.21
CA ALA A 198 2.51 8.55 3.81
C ALA A 198 1.42 8.50 4.90
N TYR A 199 0.38 7.71 4.71
CA TYR A 199 -0.67 7.51 5.71
C TYR A 199 -0.11 6.94 7.03
N LEU A 200 0.88 6.06 6.98
CA LEU A 200 1.50 5.50 8.20
C LEU A 200 2.10 6.60 9.09
N THR A 201 2.75 7.60 8.50
CA THR A 201 3.48 8.65 9.23
C THR A 201 2.66 9.88 9.54
N THR A 202 1.53 10.08 8.85
CA THR A 202 0.69 11.27 9.05
C THR A 202 -0.56 10.98 9.87
N VAL A 203 -1.04 9.74 9.83
CA VAL A 203 -2.30 9.32 10.47
C VAL A 203 -2.07 8.31 11.59
N MET A 204 -1.24 7.26 11.37
CA MET A 204 -1.12 6.18 12.34
C MET A 204 -0.06 6.44 13.40
N LEU A 205 1.08 7.03 13.01
CA LEU A 205 2.22 7.27 13.90
C LEU A 205 2.74 8.71 13.73
N PRO A 206 3.14 9.39 14.82
CA PRO A 206 3.65 10.75 14.74
C PRO A 206 5.12 10.79 14.31
N GLY A 207 5.42 10.42 13.06
CA GLY A 207 6.78 10.41 12.53
C GLY A 207 7.15 9.12 11.83
N PHE A 208 8.40 9.02 11.41
CA PHE A 208 8.93 7.87 10.69
C PHE A 208 9.85 7.04 11.60
N ASN A 209 9.64 5.73 11.60
CA ASN A 209 10.53 4.76 12.23
C ASN A 209 11.20 3.89 11.16
N ASN A 210 12.43 3.46 11.44
CA ASN A 210 13.15 2.59 10.53
C ASN A 210 12.32 1.32 10.24
N ASN A 211 12.17 1.00 8.96
CA ASN A 211 11.40 -0.16 8.49
C ASN A 211 9.93 -0.20 8.98
N MET A 212 9.29 0.96 9.15
CA MET A 212 7.93 1.06 9.72
C MET A 212 6.83 0.40 8.88
N THR A 213 7.08 0.14 7.61
CA THR A 213 6.15 -0.58 6.74
C THR A 213 6.00 -2.04 7.17
N ALA A 214 7.06 -2.64 7.76
CA ALA A 214 7.04 -3.96 8.40
C ALA A 214 6.33 -5.04 7.57
N GLY A 215 6.57 -5.05 6.25
CA GLY A 215 6.00 -6.03 5.33
C GLY A 215 4.58 -5.70 4.81
N ARG A 216 4.01 -4.54 5.15
CA ARG A 216 2.67 -4.14 4.68
C ARG A 216 2.56 -4.05 3.16
N GLY A 217 3.64 -3.71 2.44
CA GLY A 217 3.67 -3.74 0.98
C GLY A 217 3.57 -5.16 0.43
N PHE A 218 4.23 -6.14 1.06
CA PHE A 218 4.07 -7.55 0.70
C PHE A 218 2.68 -8.09 1.06
N MET A 219 2.12 -7.67 2.19
CA MET A 219 0.74 -8.00 2.56
C MET A 219 -0.26 -7.40 1.56
N ALA A 220 0.02 -6.21 1.01
CA ALA A 220 -0.80 -5.61 -0.04
C ALA A 220 -0.77 -6.43 -1.34
N LEU A 221 0.39 -6.96 -1.74
CA LEU A 221 0.48 -7.91 -2.86
C LEU A 221 -0.32 -9.19 -2.57
N ALA A 222 -0.21 -9.74 -1.38
CA ALA A 222 -1.02 -10.88 -0.97
C ALA A 222 -2.53 -10.55 -1.05
N ALA A 223 -2.95 -9.40 -0.53
CA ALA A 223 -4.35 -8.96 -0.58
C ALA A 223 -4.86 -8.80 -2.02
N MET A 224 -4.04 -8.32 -2.94
CA MET A 224 -4.34 -8.25 -4.37
C MET A 224 -4.55 -9.66 -4.96
N ILE A 225 -3.65 -10.60 -4.69
CA ILE A 225 -3.73 -11.99 -5.18
C ILE A 225 -5.00 -12.67 -4.62
N PHE A 226 -5.26 -12.55 -3.31
CA PHE A 226 -6.49 -13.05 -2.68
C PHE A 226 -7.73 -12.40 -3.25
N GLY A 227 -7.66 -11.11 -3.59
CA GLY A 227 -8.70 -10.37 -4.26
C GLY A 227 -8.87 -10.72 -5.75
N LYS A 228 -8.09 -11.69 -6.27
CA LYS A 228 -8.11 -12.15 -7.69
C LYS A 228 -7.90 -11.00 -8.67
N TRP A 229 -6.92 -10.14 -8.40
CA TRP A 229 -6.61 -8.93 -9.18
C TRP A 229 -7.80 -7.96 -9.34
N ASN A 230 -8.80 -8.07 -8.48
CA ASN A 230 -9.97 -7.19 -8.48
C ASN A 230 -9.88 -6.22 -7.30
N PRO A 231 -9.99 -4.89 -7.51
CA PRO A 231 -9.93 -3.92 -6.42
C PRO A 231 -10.93 -4.18 -5.29
N LYS A 232 -12.16 -4.61 -5.60
CA LYS A 232 -13.14 -4.98 -4.54
C LYS A 232 -12.64 -6.14 -3.69
N GLY A 233 -12.10 -7.18 -4.33
CA GLY A 233 -11.53 -8.31 -3.63
C GLY A 233 -10.30 -7.92 -2.81
N ALA A 234 -9.42 -7.05 -3.33
CA ALA A 234 -8.25 -6.54 -2.63
C ALA A 234 -8.63 -5.69 -1.39
N ILE A 235 -9.67 -4.86 -1.50
CA ILE A 235 -10.23 -4.11 -0.36
C ILE A 235 -10.70 -5.08 0.73
N PHE A 236 -11.48 -6.10 0.35
CA PHE A 236 -12.01 -7.07 1.31
C PHE A 236 -10.89 -7.91 1.97
N ALA A 237 -9.92 -8.37 1.18
CA ALA A 237 -8.76 -9.10 1.71
C ALA A 237 -7.93 -8.24 2.68
N SER A 238 -7.73 -6.97 2.36
CA SER A 238 -7.02 -6.03 3.24
C SER A 238 -7.75 -5.80 4.56
N LEU A 239 -9.08 -5.72 4.52
CA LEU A 239 -9.92 -5.62 5.72
C LEU A 239 -9.81 -6.89 6.59
N LEU A 240 -9.81 -8.06 5.96
CA LEU A 240 -9.66 -9.33 6.68
C LEU A 240 -8.30 -9.42 7.39
N PHE A 241 -7.21 -9.02 6.72
CA PHE A 241 -5.87 -9.01 7.30
C PHE A 241 -5.74 -8.01 8.45
N ALA A 242 -6.28 -6.81 8.26
CA ALA A 242 -6.29 -5.79 9.30
C ALA A 242 -7.16 -6.21 10.51
N PHE A 243 -8.29 -6.84 10.28
CA PHE A 243 -9.12 -7.40 11.35
C PHE A 243 -8.34 -8.39 12.20
N GLY A 244 -7.61 -9.32 11.57
CA GLY A 244 -6.74 -10.27 12.29
C GLY A 244 -5.67 -9.55 13.12
N GLN A 245 -5.09 -8.46 12.59
CA GLN A 245 -4.12 -7.66 13.33
C GLN A 245 -4.74 -6.94 14.53
N VAL A 246 -5.92 -6.32 14.34
CA VAL A 246 -6.63 -5.63 15.44
C VAL A 246 -7.01 -6.60 16.55
N VAL A 247 -7.52 -7.78 16.21
CA VAL A 247 -7.84 -8.82 17.21
C VAL A 247 -6.58 -9.25 17.97
N ALA A 248 -5.49 -9.49 17.26
CA ALA A 248 -4.22 -9.83 17.90
C ALA A 248 -3.72 -8.74 18.85
N ASP A 249 -3.79 -7.47 18.44
CA ASP A 249 -3.36 -6.33 19.24
C ASP A 249 -4.28 -6.11 20.46
N GLN A 250 -5.60 -6.35 20.32
CA GLN A 250 -6.54 -6.28 21.42
C GLN A 250 -6.32 -7.41 22.45
N MET A 251 -6.02 -8.64 21.99
CA MET A 251 -5.67 -9.75 22.87
C MET A 251 -4.37 -9.48 23.66
N LYS A 252 -3.38 -8.85 23.02
CA LYS A 252 -2.16 -8.40 23.73
C LYS A 252 -2.49 -7.36 24.82
N ALA A 253 -3.31 -6.37 24.48
CA ALA A 253 -3.70 -5.32 25.41
C ALA A 253 -4.52 -5.84 26.60
N SER A 254 -5.30 -6.90 26.40
CA SER A 254 -6.10 -7.55 27.45
C SER A 254 -5.29 -8.47 28.37
N GLY A 255 -3.97 -8.61 28.18
CA GLY A 255 -3.12 -9.42 29.03
C GLY A 255 -3.43 -10.93 29.00
N VAL A 256 -3.98 -11.42 27.88
CA VAL A 256 -4.21 -12.86 27.70
C VAL A 256 -2.88 -13.59 27.80
N GLY A 257 -2.77 -14.60 28.65
CA GLY A 257 -1.53 -15.34 28.96
C GLY A 257 -0.92 -16.14 27.80
N VAL A 258 -1.18 -15.74 26.55
CA VAL A 258 -0.61 -16.32 25.34
C VAL A 258 0.66 -15.54 24.97
N PRO A 259 1.80 -16.22 24.72
CA PRO A 259 3.02 -15.56 24.29
C PRO A 259 2.78 -14.66 23.05
N GLN A 260 3.37 -13.47 23.08
CA GLN A 260 3.15 -12.43 22.05
C GLN A 260 3.43 -12.93 20.63
N GLN A 261 4.35 -13.87 20.47
CA GLN A 261 4.73 -14.47 19.20
C GLN A 261 3.55 -15.18 18.53
N PHE A 262 2.74 -15.91 19.29
CA PHE A 262 1.56 -16.59 18.77
C PHE A 262 0.46 -15.60 18.35
N LEU A 263 0.28 -14.53 19.10
CA LEU A 263 -0.69 -13.48 18.73
C LEU A 263 -0.30 -12.78 17.44
N THR A 264 1.00 -12.55 17.19
CA THR A 264 1.46 -11.96 15.92
C THR A 264 1.30 -12.90 14.72
N MET A 265 1.12 -14.20 14.92
CA MET A 265 0.85 -15.15 13.83
C MET A 265 -0.62 -15.14 13.36
N ILE A 266 -1.55 -14.59 14.15
CA ILE A 266 -2.99 -14.60 13.84
C ILE A 266 -3.30 -14.06 12.44
N PRO A 267 -2.81 -12.89 12.01
CA PRO A 267 -3.07 -12.37 10.67
C PRO A 267 -2.59 -13.34 9.57
N TYR A 268 -1.42 -13.96 9.75
CA TYR A 268 -0.84 -14.89 8.78
C TYR A 268 -1.60 -16.21 8.72
N ILE A 269 -2.06 -16.73 9.85
CA ILE A 269 -2.91 -17.92 9.90
C ILE A 269 -4.24 -17.64 9.19
N LEU A 270 -4.87 -16.49 9.46
CA LEU A 270 -6.08 -16.07 8.75
C LEU A 270 -5.88 -15.98 7.24
N THR A 271 -4.71 -15.48 6.79
CA THR A 271 -4.39 -15.43 5.36
C THR A 271 -4.30 -16.83 4.76
N LEU A 272 -3.63 -17.78 5.44
CA LEU A 272 -3.52 -19.16 4.98
C LEU A 272 -4.89 -19.86 4.93
N LEU A 273 -5.72 -19.68 5.95
CA LEU A 273 -7.08 -20.23 5.97
C LEU A 273 -7.95 -19.65 4.86
N ALA A 274 -7.85 -18.34 4.62
CA ALA A 274 -8.55 -17.70 3.51
C ALA A 274 -8.07 -18.23 2.15
N LEU A 275 -6.76 -18.50 2.00
CA LEU A 275 -6.19 -19.11 0.79
C LEU A 275 -6.83 -20.46 0.49
N VAL A 276 -6.92 -21.33 1.48
CA VAL A 276 -7.47 -22.69 1.31
C VAL A 276 -8.97 -22.67 1.04
N GLY A 277 -9.71 -21.72 1.67
CA GLY A 277 -11.18 -21.69 1.60
C GLY A 277 -11.77 -20.90 0.43
N PHE A 278 -11.12 -19.84 -0.03
CA PHE A 278 -11.71 -18.88 -0.96
C PHE A 278 -11.03 -18.77 -2.33
N VAL A 279 -9.83 -19.33 -2.50
CA VAL A 279 -9.10 -19.22 -3.77
C VAL A 279 -9.51 -20.35 -4.71
N GLY A 280 -10.62 -20.15 -5.43
CA GLY A 280 -10.88 -20.89 -6.66
C GLY A 280 -9.92 -20.45 -7.78
N LYS A 281 -9.88 -21.21 -8.91
CA LYS A 281 -8.98 -20.96 -10.06
C LYS A 281 -9.04 -19.51 -10.54
N ALA A 282 -8.12 -18.66 -10.04
CA ALA A 282 -7.87 -17.34 -10.60
C ALA A 282 -6.71 -17.45 -11.59
N LYS A 283 -6.85 -16.82 -12.77
CA LYS A 283 -5.75 -16.69 -13.74
C LYS A 283 -5.07 -15.34 -13.52
N ALA A 284 -3.75 -15.37 -13.29
CA ALA A 284 -2.94 -14.18 -13.31
C ALA A 284 -2.95 -13.55 -14.72
N PRO A 285 -2.87 -12.21 -14.84
CA PRO A 285 -2.64 -11.54 -16.10
C PRO A 285 -1.34 -12.02 -16.75
N LYS A 286 -1.26 -11.97 -18.08
CA LYS A 286 -0.06 -12.38 -18.81
C LYS A 286 0.98 -11.25 -18.80
N ALA A 287 2.18 -11.54 -18.32
CA ALA A 287 3.31 -10.61 -18.33
C ALA A 287 3.85 -10.37 -19.77
#